data_d783ffe7bbd80362bcb5356030f8b7c2
#
_entry.id   d783ffe7bbd80362bcb5356030f8b7c2
#
_cell.length_a   1.000
_cell.length_b   1.000
_cell.length_c   1.000
_cell.angle_alpha   90.00
_cell.angle_beta   90.00
_cell.angle_gamma   90.00
#
_symmetry.space_group_name_H-M   'P 1'
#
loop_
_entity.id
_entity.type
_entity.pdbx_description
1 polymer ?
#
loop_
_entity_poly.entity_id
_entity_poly.type
_entity_poly.pdbx_seq_one_letter_code
_entity_poly.pdbx_strand_id
1 'polypeptide(L)'
;MYKYLPQSMYTMAAIKEASTVQENKSQAFVACPVTFVMEKVGGYWKPIILFNLLPGTKRYNELKRSIPTITEKVLIQQLKQLENDGLLIRKSKPVVPPYVTYELSKSGKALRPVLYAMAEWAVHNSGRQGKIFSKQMKDFPAE
;
A
#
# COMPACT_ATOMS: atom_id res chain seq x y z
N MET A 1 4.44 29.17 -22.40
CA MET A 1 4.52 28.67 -23.80
C MET A 1 3.24 27.94 -24.25
N TYR A 2 2.52 27.29 -23.39
CA TYR A 2 1.28 26.55 -23.72
C TYR A 2 -0.01 27.40 -23.70
N LYS A 3 0.07 28.69 -23.41
CA LYS A 3 -1.07 29.62 -23.33
C LYS A 3 -1.84 29.86 -24.63
N TYR A 4 -1.26 29.46 -25.76
CA TYR A 4 -1.81 29.74 -27.10
C TYR A 4 -2.30 28.51 -27.87
N LEU A 5 -2.27 27.33 -27.24
CA LEU A 5 -2.84 26.14 -27.87
C LEU A 5 -4.34 26.02 -27.55
N PRO A 6 -5.17 25.66 -28.52
CA PRO A 6 -6.61 25.47 -28.30
C PRO A 6 -6.83 24.39 -27.22
N GLN A 7 -7.83 24.61 -26.36
CA GLN A 7 -8.20 23.69 -25.28
C GLN A 7 -8.42 22.26 -25.78
N SER A 8 -8.88 22.11 -27.03
CA SER A 8 -9.09 20.81 -27.69
C SER A 8 -7.78 20.04 -27.95
N MET A 9 -6.68 20.74 -28.20
CA MET A 9 -5.36 20.08 -28.39
C MET A 9 -4.77 19.57 -27.09
N TYR A 10 -4.98 20.30 -25.99
CA TYR A 10 -4.55 19.85 -24.66
C TYR A 10 -5.29 18.57 -24.23
N THR A 11 -6.58 18.50 -24.46
CA THR A 11 -7.40 17.35 -24.13
C THR A 11 -7.01 16.12 -24.95
N MET A 12 -6.73 16.29 -26.23
CA MET A 12 -6.33 15.17 -27.09
C MET A 12 -4.93 14.63 -26.75
N ALA A 13 -3.97 15.50 -26.45
CA ALA A 13 -2.63 15.09 -26.04
C ALA A 13 -2.65 14.35 -24.69
N ALA A 14 -3.37 14.87 -23.70
CA ALA A 14 -3.53 14.24 -22.40
C ALA A 14 -4.27 12.89 -22.49
N ILE A 15 -5.28 12.78 -23.35
CA ILE A 15 -6.01 11.53 -23.57
C ILE A 15 -5.10 10.49 -24.23
N LYS A 16 -4.25 10.89 -25.17
CA LYS A 16 -3.36 9.98 -25.89
C LYS A 16 -2.25 9.44 -24.97
N GLU A 17 -1.63 10.28 -24.14
CA GLU A 17 -0.63 9.85 -23.15
C GLU A 17 -1.26 8.94 -22.10
N ALA A 18 -2.40 9.29 -21.56
CA ALA A 18 -3.12 8.46 -20.60
C ALA A 18 -3.56 7.12 -21.22
N SER A 19 -3.99 7.10 -22.47
CA SER A 19 -4.36 5.90 -23.22
C SER A 19 -3.18 4.96 -23.39
N THR A 20 -2.02 5.44 -23.84
CA THR A 20 -0.83 4.60 -24.04
C THR A 20 -0.31 4.00 -22.75
N VAL A 21 -0.27 4.78 -21.67
CA VAL A 21 0.13 4.29 -20.34
C VAL A 21 -0.87 3.25 -19.82
N GLN A 22 -2.15 3.48 -20.03
CA GLN A 22 -3.20 2.57 -19.60
C GLN A 22 -3.16 1.25 -20.40
N GLU A 23 -2.95 1.33 -21.72
CA GLU A 23 -2.79 0.16 -22.59
C GLU A 23 -1.56 -0.67 -22.20
N ASN A 24 -0.41 -0.02 -21.98
CA ASN A 24 0.80 -0.69 -21.53
C ASN A 24 0.62 -1.38 -20.17
N LYS A 25 -0.07 -0.73 -19.23
CA LYS A 25 -0.43 -1.31 -17.94
C LYS A 25 -1.35 -2.51 -18.08
N SER A 26 -2.39 -2.42 -18.93
CA SER A 26 -3.33 -3.51 -19.13
C SER A 26 -2.67 -4.72 -19.78
N GLN A 27 -1.76 -4.52 -20.73
CA GLN A 27 -0.98 -5.58 -21.35
C GLN A 27 -0.03 -6.26 -20.35
N ALA A 28 0.66 -5.48 -19.52
CA ALA A 28 1.51 -6.00 -18.45
C ALA A 28 0.69 -6.78 -17.40
N PHE A 29 -0.51 -6.31 -17.08
CA PHE A 29 -1.43 -6.98 -16.17
C PHE A 29 -1.84 -8.38 -16.63
N VAL A 30 -2.11 -8.55 -17.93
CA VAL A 30 -2.47 -9.85 -18.50
C VAL A 30 -1.26 -10.78 -18.59
N ALA A 31 -0.08 -10.23 -18.82
CA ALA A 31 1.14 -11.01 -19.07
C ALA A 31 1.84 -11.52 -17.81
N CYS A 32 1.65 -10.88 -16.66
CA CYS A 32 2.42 -11.19 -15.45
C CYS A 32 1.58 -11.08 -14.16
N PRO A 33 1.47 -12.17 -13.37
CA PRO A 33 0.72 -12.14 -12.12
C PRO A 33 1.30 -11.16 -11.07
N VAL A 34 2.60 -10.87 -11.15
CA VAL A 34 3.23 -9.87 -10.28
C VAL A 34 2.66 -8.48 -10.52
N THR A 35 2.28 -8.16 -11.75
CA THR A 35 1.65 -6.87 -12.08
C THR A 35 0.32 -6.70 -11.34
N PHE A 36 -0.47 -7.76 -11.20
CA PHE A 36 -1.70 -7.72 -10.41
C PHE A 36 -1.42 -7.32 -8.96
N VAL A 37 -0.40 -7.91 -8.36
CA VAL A 37 0.00 -7.56 -6.98
C VAL A 37 0.46 -6.10 -6.91
N MET A 38 1.27 -5.65 -7.88
CA MET A 38 1.76 -4.27 -7.91
C MET A 38 0.64 -3.24 -8.08
N GLU A 39 -0.43 -3.55 -8.79
CA GLU A 39 -1.62 -2.69 -8.88
C GLU A 39 -2.33 -2.53 -7.52
N LYS A 40 -2.32 -3.58 -6.70
CA LYS A 40 -2.98 -3.59 -5.38
C LYS A 40 -2.12 -3.04 -4.26
N VAL A 41 -0.85 -3.39 -4.26
CA VAL A 41 0.07 -3.09 -3.15
C VAL A 41 1.29 -2.26 -3.58
N GLY A 42 1.34 -1.84 -4.83
CA GLY A 42 2.45 -1.05 -5.35
C GLY A 42 2.58 0.31 -4.70
N GLY A 43 3.75 0.90 -4.86
CA GLY A 43 4.14 2.14 -4.21
C GLY A 43 4.88 1.89 -2.90
N TYR A 44 5.31 2.98 -2.28
CA TYR A 44 6.16 2.92 -1.10
C TYR A 44 5.38 2.56 0.18
N TRP A 45 4.20 3.13 0.39
CA TRP A 45 3.52 3.08 1.68
C TRP A 45 2.60 1.87 1.89
N LYS A 46 1.96 1.37 0.86
CA LYS A 46 0.99 0.28 0.98
C LYS A 46 1.58 -1.00 1.59
N PRO A 47 2.74 -1.50 1.11
CA PRO A 47 3.36 -2.68 1.74
C PRO A 47 3.73 -2.43 3.20
N ILE A 48 4.19 -1.24 3.55
CA ILE A 48 4.55 -0.87 4.93
C ILE A 48 3.32 -0.88 5.84
N ILE A 49 2.21 -0.31 5.37
CA ILE A 49 0.93 -0.30 6.11
C ILE A 49 0.44 -1.73 6.34
N LEU A 50 0.40 -2.55 5.28
CA LEU A 50 -0.04 -3.94 5.36
C LEU A 50 0.83 -4.75 6.31
N PHE A 51 2.15 -4.60 6.25
CA PHE A 51 3.09 -5.26 7.13
C PHE A 51 2.84 -4.91 8.60
N ASN A 52 2.60 -3.63 8.91
CA ASN A 52 2.30 -3.17 10.26
C ASN A 52 0.94 -3.67 10.80
N LEU A 53 0.05 -4.14 9.94
CA LEU A 53 -1.23 -4.73 10.32
C LEU A 53 -1.21 -6.27 10.41
N LEU A 54 -0.10 -6.92 10.07
CA LEU A 54 0.02 -8.38 10.19
C LEU A 54 -0.20 -8.90 11.61
N PRO A 55 0.27 -8.23 12.68
CA PRO A 55 0.03 -8.70 14.05
C PRO A 55 -1.46 -8.66 14.45
N GLY A 56 -2.27 -7.82 13.84
CA GLY A 56 -3.70 -7.70 14.16
C GLY A 56 -4.25 -6.30 13.97
N THR A 57 -5.46 -6.11 14.46
CA THR A 57 -6.21 -4.85 14.40
C THR A 57 -5.45 -3.73 15.14
N LYS A 58 -5.37 -2.56 14.49
CA LYS A 58 -4.81 -1.34 15.09
C LYS A 58 -5.78 -0.17 14.98
N ARG A 59 -5.78 0.67 15.99
CA ARG A 59 -6.39 2.00 15.90
C ARG A 59 -5.61 2.88 14.93
N TYR A 60 -6.28 3.83 14.32
CA TYR A 60 -5.63 4.81 13.43
C TYR A 60 -4.38 5.45 14.06
N ASN A 61 -4.49 5.90 15.30
CA ASN A 61 -3.37 6.54 16.01
C ASN A 61 -2.21 5.56 16.32
N GLU A 62 -2.50 4.30 16.57
CA GLU A 62 -1.49 3.27 16.76
C GLU A 62 -0.74 3.00 15.46
N LEU A 63 -1.48 2.86 14.37
CA LEU A 63 -0.90 2.67 13.04
C LEU A 63 -0.04 3.88 12.63
N LYS A 64 -0.53 5.10 12.87
CA LYS A 64 0.23 6.32 12.60
C LYS A 64 1.55 6.37 13.38
N ARG A 65 1.54 5.97 14.64
CA ARG A 65 2.75 5.89 15.47
C ARG A 65 3.72 4.80 15.00
N SER A 66 3.19 3.69 14.47
CA SER A 66 4.02 2.60 13.92
C SER A 66 4.79 3.02 12.66
N ILE A 67 4.30 4.06 11.97
CA ILE A 67 4.90 4.56 10.73
C ILE A 67 5.14 6.08 10.89
N PRO A 68 6.11 6.48 11.69
CA PRO A 68 6.25 7.90 12.09
C PRO A 68 6.54 8.85 10.92
N THR A 69 7.15 8.36 9.86
CA THR A 69 7.56 9.16 8.69
C THR A 69 6.42 9.44 7.70
N ILE A 70 5.32 8.71 7.76
CA ILE A 70 4.16 8.96 6.88
C ILE A 70 3.37 10.18 7.38
N THR A 71 2.91 11.04 6.47
CA THR A 71 2.00 12.14 6.82
C THR A 71 0.58 11.62 7.02
N GLU A 72 -0.23 12.32 7.82
CA GLU A 72 -1.63 11.95 8.02
C GLU A 72 -2.42 11.92 6.71
N LYS A 73 -2.21 12.92 5.86
CA LYS A 73 -2.86 12.99 4.54
C LYS A 73 -2.57 11.77 3.70
N VAL A 74 -1.31 11.37 3.61
CA VAL A 74 -0.89 10.20 2.81
C VAL A 74 -1.41 8.92 3.45
N LEU A 75 -1.33 8.77 4.77
CA LEU A 75 -1.84 7.58 5.46
C LEU A 75 -3.34 7.39 5.20
N ILE A 76 -4.15 8.42 5.37
CA ILE A 76 -5.60 8.37 5.10
C ILE A 76 -5.87 7.99 3.66
N GLN A 77 -5.15 8.58 2.71
CA GLN A 77 -5.29 8.29 1.29
C GLN A 77 -4.95 6.82 0.96
N GLN A 78 -3.85 6.32 1.49
CA GLN A 78 -3.41 4.94 1.27
C GLN A 78 -4.35 3.92 1.93
N LEU A 79 -4.81 4.19 3.15
CA LEU A 79 -5.80 3.36 3.85
C LEU A 79 -7.10 3.25 3.06
N LYS A 80 -7.59 4.37 2.52
CA LYS A 80 -8.79 4.39 1.69
C LYS A 80 -8.63 3.57 0.41
N GLN A 81 -7.49 3.66 -0.25
CA GLN A 81 -7.20 2.85 -1.44
C GLN A 81 -7.13 1.36 -1.12
N LEU A 82 -6.46 0.98 -0.03
CA LEU A 82 -6.38 -0.41 0.42
C LEU A 82 -7.74 -0.98 0.82
N GLU A 83 -8.59 -0.17 1.45
CA GLU A 83 -9.98 -0.54 1.77
C GLU A 83 -10.80 -0.74 0.50
N ASN A 84 -10.72 0.18 -0.47
CA ASN A 84 -11.40 0.07 -1.75
C ASN A 84 -10.96 -1.15 -2.56
N ASP A 85 -9.69 -1.53 -2.45
CA ASP A 85 -9.13 -2.73 -3.08
C ASP A 85 -9.46 -4.03 -2.31
N GLY A 86 -10.19 -3.94 -1.22
CA GLY A 86 -10.63 -5.09 -0.43
C GLY A 86 -9.53 -5.76 0.41
N LEU A 87 -8.42 -5.07 0.67
CA LEU A 87 -7.30 -5.60 1.47
C LEU A 87 -7.42 -5.24 2.95
N LEU A 88 -8.13 -4.16 3.28
CA LEU A 88 -8.37 -3.70 4.65
C LEU A 88 -9.86 -3.61 4.94
N ILE A 89 -10.18 -3.80 6.22
CA ILE A 89 -11.49 -3.53 6.79
C ILE A 89 -11.33 -2.37 7.77
N ARG A 90 -12.10 -1.31 7.54
CA ARG A 90 -12.21 -0.17 8.45
C ARG A 90 -13.45 -0.32 9.29
N LYS A 91 -13.30 -0.22 10.61
CA LYS A 91 -14.41 -0.20 11.56
C LYS A 91 -14.41 1.11 12.33
N SER A 92 -15.56 1.76 12.42
CA SER A 92 -15.73 2.96 13.23
C SER A 92 -16.87 2.78 14.20
N LYS A 93 -16.71 3.32 15.42
CA LYS A 93 -17.78 3.39 16.43
C LYS A 93 -18.28 4.83 16.51
N PRO A 94 -19.62 5.07 16.64
CA PRO A 94 -20.19 6.39 16.75
C PRO A 94 -20.03 6.93 18.19
N VAL A 95 -18.81 7.13 18.60
CA VAL A 95 -18.42 7.66 19.93
C VAL A 95 -17.59 8.93 19.77
N VAL A 96 -17.51 9.73 20.82
CA VAL A 96 -16.68 10.95 20.86
C VAL A 96 -15.62 10.77 21.95
N PRO A 97 -14.31 10.88 21.60
CA PRO A 97 -13.74 11.04 20.27
C PRO A 97 -13.94 9.80 19.35
N PRO A 98 -13.87 9.95 18.00
CA PRO A 98 -14.08 8.86 17.07
C PRO A 98 -13.12 7.69 17.31
N TYR A 99 -13.67 6.48 17.29
CA TYR A 99 -12.90 5.25 17.45
C TYR A 99 -12.85 4.54 16.09
N VAL A 100 -11.71 4.61 15.42
CA VAL A 100 -11.50 3.99 14.11
C VAL A 100 -10.39 2.97 14.21
N THR A 101 -10.68 1.75 13.74
CA THR A 101 -9.72 0.65 13.67
C THR A 101 -9.58 0.15 12.24
N TYR A 102 -8.42 -0.41 11.96
CA TYR A 102 -8.09 -1.07 10.70
C TYR A 102 -7.59 -2.46 10.96
N GLU A 103 -8.03 -3.40 10.15
CA GLU A 103 -7.56 -4.78 10.17
C GLU A 103 -7.43 -5.31 8.73
N LEU A 104 -6.61 -6.33 8.55
CA LEU A 104 -6.50 -7.00 7.27
C LEU A 104 -7.79 -7.80 7.00
N SER A 105 -8.31 -7.68 5.78
CA SER A 105 -9.35 -8.57 5.27
C SER A 105 -8.80 -9.98 5.07
N LYS A 106 -9.66 -10.94 4.70
CA LYS A 106 -9.21 -12.27 4.29
C LYS A 106 -8.19 -12.21 3.16
N SER A 107 -8.42 -11.37 2.16
CA SER A 107 -7.50 -11.15 1.04
C SER A 107 -6.20 -10.48 1.50
N GLY A 108 -6.28 -9.51 2.40
CA GLY A 108 -5.11 -8.86 3.00
C GLY A 108 -4.25 -9.84 3.81
N LYS A 109 -4.88 -10.70 4.59
CA LYS A 109 -4.18 -11.77 5.34
C LYS A 109 -3.48 -12.77 4.43
N ALA A 110 -4.03 -13.04 3.26
CA ALA A 110 -3.42 -13.91 2.26
C ALA A 110 -2.09 -13.35 1.70
N LEU A 111 -1.82 -12.05 1.86
CA LEU A 111 -0.55 -11.43 1.53
C LEU A 111 0.56 -11.66 2.57
N ARG A 112 0.24 -12.23 3.73
CA ARG A 112 1.23 -12.50 4.79
C ARG A 112 2.50 -13.18 4.27
N PRO A 113 2.43 -14.31 3.52
CA PRO A 113 3.63 -14.97 3.00
C PRO A 113 4.46 -14.06 2.10
N VAL A 114 3.81 -13.22 1.30
CA VAL A 114 4.49 -12.29 0.38
C VAL A 114 5.24 -11.22 1.18
N LEU A 115 4.58 -10.56 2.11
CA LEU A 115 5.16 -9.51 2.96
C LEU A 115 6.28 -10.07 3.84
N TYR A 116 6.09 -11.28 4.36
CA TYR A 116 7.10 -11.96 5.16
C TYR A 116 8.34 -12.31 4.33
N ALA A 117 8.17 -12.84 3.13
CA ALA A 117 9.27 -13.13 2.23
C ALA A 117 10.05 -11.88 1.83
N MET A 118 9.38 -10.75 1.63
CA MET A 118 10.04 -9.45 1.40
C MET A 118 10.91 -9.04 2.60
N ALA A 119 10.37 -9.19 3.81
CA ALA A 119 11.10 -8.86 5.03
C ALA A 119 12.29 -9.80 5.26
N GLU A 120 12.15 -11.10 5.04
CA GLU A 120 13.25 -12.07 5.10
C GLU A 120 14.35 -11.75 4.09
N TRP A 121 13.96 -11.42 2.86
CA TRP A 121 14.95 -11.00 1.87
C TRP A 121 15.76 -9.80 2.35
N ALA A 122 15.11 -8.81 2.95
CA ALA A 122 15.77 -7.64 3.51
C ALA A 122 16.73 -8.01 4.66
N VAL A 123 16.35 -8.92 5.55
CA VAL A 123 17.22 -9.42 6.63
C VAL A 123 18.53 -9.96 6.07
N HIS A 124 18.46 -10.73 5.00
CA HIS A 124 19.65 -11.41 4.42
C HIS A 124 20.45 -10.52 3.47
N ASN A 125 19.86 -9.48 2.90
CA ASN A 125 20.49 -8.71 1.82
C ASN A 125 20.80 -7.24 2.18
N SER A 126 20.49 -6.78 3.39
CA SER A 126 20.70 -5.40 3.83
C SER A 126 22.00 -5.18 4.63
N GLY A 127 22.91 -6.13 4.64
CA GLY A 127 24.20 -6.02 5.33
C GLY A 127 24.03 -5.80 6.83
N ARG A 128 24.59 -4.72 7.36
CA ARG A 128 24.53 -4.41 8.81
C ARG A 128 23.11 -4.22 9.35
N GLN A 129 22.20 -3.71 8.51
CA GLN A 129 20.80 -3.50 8.90
C GLN A 129 20.03 -4.81 9.11
N GLY A 130 20.48 -5.91 8.52
CA GLY A 130 19.85 -7.21 8.65
C GLY A 130 19.71 -7.68 10.10
N LYS A 131 20.67 -7.35 10.97
CA LYS A 131 20.59 -7.66 12.41
C LYS A 131 19.44 -6.91 13.10
N ILE A 132 19.19 -5.65 12.72
CA ILE A 132 18.11 -4.84 13.24
C ILE A 132 16.77 -5.40 12.75
N PHE A 133 16.67 -5.70 11.46
CA PHE A 133 15.46 -6.27 10.85
C PHE A 133 15.13 -7.65 11.43
N SER A 134 16.13 -8.51 11.64
CA SER A 134 15.93 -9.82 12.27
C SER A 134 15.34 -9.69 13.69
N LYS A 135 15.74 -8.68 14.46
CA LYS A 135 15.17 -8.42 15.78
C LYS A 135 13.70 -7.95 15.67
N GLN A 136 13.42 -7.06 14.73
CA GLN A 136 12.05 -6.56 14.50
C GLN A 136 11.10 -7.66 14.01
N MET A 137 11.60 -8.61 13.21
CA MET A 137 10.80 -9.73 12.70
C MET A 137 10.26 -10.66 13.80
N LYS A 138 10.83 -10.65 14.99
CA LYS A 138 10.32 -11.44 16.13
C LYS A 138 8.93 -10.98 16.58
N ASP A 139 8.59 -9.72 16.34
CA ASP A 139 7.29 -9.15 16.67
C ASP A 139 6.22 -9.44 15.58
N PHE A 140 6.63 -10.05 14.48
CA PHE A 140 5.79 -10.36 13.32
C PHE A 140 5.86 -11.86 13.00
N PRO A 141 5.09 -12.71 13.69
CA PRO A 141 5.11 -14.15 13.46
C PRO A 141 4.67 -14.48 12.03
N ALA A 142 5.26 -15.55 11.48
CA ALA A 142 4.96 -16.02 10.13
C ALA A 142 3.55 -16.61 10.00
N GLU A 143 2.93 -17.01 11.11
CA GLU A 143 1.58 -17.58 11.20
C GLU A 143 0.65 -16.74 12.09
#